data_75698f30915559823d6434c5a0740006
#
_entry.id   75698f30915559823d6434c5a0740006
#
_cell.length_a   1.000
_cell.length_b   1.000
_cell.length_c   1.000
_cell.angle_alpha   90.00
_cell.angle_beta   90.00
_cell.angle_gamma   90.00
#
_symmetry.space_group_name_H-M   'P 1'
#
loop_
_entity.id
_entity.type
_entity.pdbx_description
1 polymer ?
#
loop_
_entity_poly.entity_id
_entity_poly.type
_entity_poly.pdbx_seq_one_letter_code
_entity_poly.pdbx_strand_id
1 'polypeptide(L)'
;KNYSILTEESGFIKNKDKDNFWIIDPIDGTTNFLNGVPHFCISIALLFEKEIIAGVIYDPIKDELFYAEKNSGSYLNNRSIRVSKKKNISDCLYGVNFRKNLPENLIIRNTGSAALDLAYVSCGRFDGCLQKNINLWDIAAGTILIKEAGGVVDNFEFKEFGKISIKASNERISSDLNKKINIF
;
A
#
# COMPACT_ATOMS: atom_id res chain seq x y z
N LYS A 1 25.40 -1.69 -3.78
CA LYS A 1 25.27 -0.73 -2.69
C LYS A 1 24.95 -1.49 -1.42
N ASN A 2 25.58 -1.11 -0.29
CA ASN A 2 25.42 -1.82 0.99
C ASN A 2 24.28 -1.16 1.82
N TYR A 3 23.07 -1.13 1.27
CA TYR A 3 21.89 -0.59 1.96
C TYR A 3 21.53 -1.48 3.15
N SER A 4 21.00 -0.90 4.20
CA SER A 4 20.37 -1.63 5.30
C SER A 4 19.05 -2.26 4.85
N ILE A 5 18.45 -3.12 5.69
CA ILE A 5 17.19 -3.80 5.39
C ILE A 5 16.28 -3.67 6.60
N LEU A 6 15.03 -3.31 6.37
CA LEU A 6 13.94 -3.41 7.34
C LEU A 6 12.99 -4.50 6.87
N THR A 7 12.77 -5.51 7.68
CA THR A 7 11.85 -6.63 7.35
C THR A 7 10.98 -6.99 8.55
N GLU A 8 9.79 -7.54 8.27
CA GLU A 8 8.88 -8.01 9.30
C GLU A 8 9.54 -9.06 10.20
N GLU A 9 10.17 -10.07 9.62
CA GLU A 9 10.69 -11.25 10.34
C GLU A 9 11.92 -10.94 11.22
N SER A 10 12.81 -10.06 10.77
CA SER A 10 14.12 -9.83 11.41
C SER A 10 14.29 -8.41 11.95
N GLY A 11 13.31 -7.53 11.77
CA GLY A 11 13.44 -6.12 12.12
C GLY A 11 14.47 -5.40 11.26
N PHE A 12 15.26 -4.51 11.87
CA PHE A 12 16.22 -3.67 11.16
C PHE A 12 17.62 -4.32 11.13
N ILE A 13 18.06 -4.72 9.95
CA ILE A 13 19.40 -5.29 9.69
C ILE A 13 20.30 -4.16 9.19
N LYS A 14 21.19 -3.69 10.07
CA LYS A 14 22.13 -2.59 9.76
C LYS A 14 23.22 -3.04 8.80
N ASN A 15 23.47 -2.22 7.78
CA ASN A 15 24.61 -2.31 6.88
C ASN A 15 25.41 -1.00 6.89
N LYS A 16 26.34 -0.79 5.94
CA LYS A 16 27.18 0.41 5.87
C LYS A 16 26.37 1.68 5.65
N ASP A 17 25.35 1.61 4.80
CA ASP A 17 24.39 2.70 4.58
C ASP A 17 23.22 2.54 5.56
N LYS A 18 23.08 3.50 6.48
CA LYS A 18 22.04 3.46 7.52
C LYS A 18 20.82 4.30 7.17
N ASP A 19 20.95 5.19 6.22
CA ASP A 19 19.91 6.17 5.85
C ASP A 19 19.08 5.68 4.65
N ASN A 20 19.63 4.72 3.89
CA ASN A 20 18.96 4.13 2.73
C ASN A 20 18.79 2.63 2.94
N PHE A 21 17.60 2.11 2.77
CA PHE A 21 17.34 0.70 3.04
C PHE A 21 16.16 0.13 2.26
N TRP A 22 16.24 -1.18 2.06
CA TRP A 22 15.14 -1.98 1.58
C TRP A 22 14.13 -2.22 2.69
N ILE A 23 12.86 -2.09 2.36
CA ILE A 23 11.72 -2.39 3.24
C ILE A 23 11.03 -3.60 2.64
N ILE A 24 10.96 -4.71 3.39
CA ILE A 24 10.53 -6.01 2.86
C ILE A 24 9.50 -6.63 3.79
N ASP A 25 8.36 -6.99 3.23
CA ASP A 25 7.43 -7.97 3.79
C ASP A 25 7.47 -9.22 2.91
N PRO A 26 8.01 -10.32 3.41
CA PRO A 26 8.09 -11.57 2.63
C PRO A 26 6.74 -12.22 2.40
N ILE A 27 5.74 -12.01 3.30
CA ILE A 27 4.37 -12.55 3.15
C ILE A 27 3.37 -11.60 3.80
N ASP A 28 2.96 -10.53 3.08
CA ASP A 28 1.80 -9.73 3.50
C ASP A 28 0.52 -10.56 3.32
N GLY A 29 -0.27 -10.66 4.38
CA GLY A 29 -1.42 -11.56 4.43
C GLY A 29 -1.09 -12.92 5.05
N THR A 30 -0.18 -12.99 6.04
CA THR A 30 0.26 -14.21 6.72
C THR A 30 -0.92 -15.06 7.24
N THR A 31 -1.96 -14.43 7.80
CA THR A 31 -3.17 -15.16 8.24
C THR A 31 -3.85 -15.87 7.07
N ASN A 32 -3.97 -15.22 5.92
CA ASN A 32 -4.52 -15.84 4.71
C ASN A 32 -3.66 -17.03 4.27
N PHE A 33 -2.34 -16.81 4.18
CA PHE A 33 -1.39 -17.84 3.78
C PHE A 33 -1.48 -19.10 4.66
N LEU A 34 -1.46 -18.93 5.98
CA LEU A 34 -1.54 -20.03 6.95
C LEU A 34 -2.86 -20.82 6.87
N ASN A 35 -3.94 -20.17 6.47
CA ASN A 35 -5.26 -20.79 6.34
C ASN A 35 -5.58 -21.25 4.91
N GLY A 36 -4.63 -21.22 3.99
CA GLY A 36 -4.83 -21.62 2.58
C GLY A 36 -5.75 -20.70 1.79
N VAL A 37 -5.97 -19.46 2.26
CA VAL A 37 -6.72 -18.45 1.50
C VAL A 37 -5.80 -17.85 0.44
N PRO A 38 -6.14 -17.95 -0.87
CA PRO A 38 -5.24 -17.56 -1.96
C PRO A 38 -5.22 -16.04 -2.17
N HIS A 39 -4.83 -15.27 -1.13
CA HIS A 39 -4.77 -13.81 -1.15
C HIS A 39 -3.68 -13.32 -0.19
N PHE A 40 -2.46 -13.28 -0.69
CA PHE A 40 -1.24 -12.83 -0.01
C PHE A 40 -0.22 -12.40 -1.07
N CYS A 41 0.81 -11.66 -0.67
CA CYS A 41 1.83 -11.19 -1.61
C CYS A 41 3.20 -11.01 -0.94
N ILE A 42 4.21 -10.75 -1.78
CA ILE A 42 5.52 -10.24 -1.38
C ILE A 42 5.52 -8.74 -1.64
N SER A 43 5.99 -7.95 -0.66
CA SER A 43 6.09 -6.49 -0.78
C SER A 43 7.52 -6.03 -0.55
N ILE A 44 8.09 -5.28 -1.50
CA ILE A 44 9.46 -4.77 -1.43
C ILE A 44 9.46 -3.30 -1.84
N ALA A 45 10.07 -2.44 -1.03
CA ALA A 45 10.27 -1.04 -1.36
C ALA A 45 11.72 -0.61 -1.10
N LEU A 46 12.16 0.44 -1.78
CA LEU A 46 13.44 1.09 -1.54
C LEU A 46 13.19 2.49 -0.99
N LEU A 47 13.66 2.71 0.23
CA LEU A 47 13.79 4.04 0.81
C LEU A 47 15.18 4.60 0.48
N PHE A 48 15.20 5.78 -0.10
CA PHE A 48 16.41 6.54 -0.41
C PHE A 48 16.21 8.01 -0.04
N GLU A 49 17.13 8.59 0.75
CA GLU A 49 17.04 9.98 1.22
C GLU A 49 15.68 10.34 1.84
N LYS A 50 15.16 9.44 2.70
CA LYS A 50 13.86 9.56 3.40
C LYS A 50 12.63 9.52 2.49
N GLU A 51 12.77 9.09 1.25
CA GLU A 51 11.67 8.95 0.30
C GLU A 51 11.59 7.53 -0.26
N ILE A 52 10.39 7.01 -0.45
CA ILE A 52 10.20 5.75 -1.17
C ILE A 52 10.34 6.03 -2.66
N ILE A 53 11.39 5.48 -3.28
CA ILE A 53 11.71 5.73 -4.69
C ILE A 53 11.40 4.57 -5.62
N ALA A 54 11.22 3.38 -5.08
CA ALA A 54 10.81 2.19 -5.86
C ALA A 54 9.96 1.27 -5.00
N GLY A 55 9.06 0.52 -5.61
CA GLY A 55 8.22 -0.45 -4.95
C GLY A 55 7.77 -1.56 -5.88
N VAL A 56 7.69 -2.76 -5.33
CA VAL A 56 7.22 -3.98 -5.99
C VAL A 56 6.27 -4.72 -5.07
N ILE A 57 5.14 -5.15 -5.59
CA ILE A 57 4.20 -6.08 -4.94
C ILE A 57 3.93 -7.21 -5.91
N TYR A 58 4.16 -8.45 -5.47
CA TYR A 58 3.94 -9.64 -6.29
C TYR A 58 2.91 -10.57 -5.65
N ASP A 59 1.78 -10.77 -6.33
CA ASP A 59 0.76 -11.78 -6.00
C ASP A 59 1.12 -13.08 -6.72
N PRO A 60 1.63 -14.11 -6.03
CA PRO A 60 2.05 -15.35 -6.66
C PRO A 60 0.89 -16.25 -7.09
N ILE A 61 -0.31 -15.99 -6.58
CA ILE A 61 -1.51 -16.78 -6.92
C ILE A 61 -2.06 -16.36 -8.29
N LYS A 62 -2.04 -15.05 -8.56
CA LYS A 62 -2.57 -14.49 -9.81
C LYS A 62 -1.49 -14.23 -10.85
N ASP A 63 -0.22 -14.45 -10.48
CA ASP A 63 0.95 -14.07 -11.28
C ASP A 63 0.90 -12.59 -11.69
N GLU A 64 0.62 -11.73 -10.71
CA GLU A 64 0.49 -10.30 -10.90
C GLU A 64 1.66 -9.56 -10.24
N LEU A 65 2.50 -8.94 -11.06
CA LEU A 65 3.62 -8.13 -10.64
C LEU A 65 3.28 -6.64 -10.79
N PHE A 66 3.03 -5.98 -9.66
CA PHE A 66 2.88 -4.52 -9.59
C PHE A 66 4.23 -3.89 -9.26
N TYR A 67 4.62 -2.87 -10.01
CA TYR A 67 5.86 -2.14 -9.71
C TYR A 67 5.78 -0.68 -10.13
N ALA A 68 6.53 0.15 -9.42
CA ALA A 68 6.72 1.57 -9.73
C ALA A 68 8.11 2.04 -9.34
N GLU A 69 8.60 3.03 -10.07
CA GLU A 69 9.77 3.81 -9.75
C GLU A 69 9.41 5.29 -9.85
N LYS A 70 9.98 6.10 -8.96
CA LYS A 70 9.71 7.55 -8.89
C LYS A 70 9.90 8.22 -10.25
N ASN A 71 8.88 8.97 -10.68
CA ASN A 71 8.79 9.66 -11.97
C ASN A 71 8.77 8.74 -13.21
N SER A 72 8.53 7.43 -13.04
CA SER A 72 8.54 6.47 -14.16
C SER A 72 7.16 5.84 -14.40
N GLY A 73 6.19 6.14 -13.52
CA GLY A 73 4.84 5.56 -13.59
C GLY A 73 4.71 4.24 -12.85
N SER A 74 3.49 3.71 -12.82
CA SER A 74 3.12 2.45 -12.18
C SER A 74 2.65 1.43 -13.20
N TYR A 75 2.99 0.16 -12.98
CA TYR A 75 2.79 -0.92 -13.94
C TYR A 75 2.26 -2.19 -13.27
N LEU A 76 1.45 -2.94 -14.01
CA LEU A 76 1.04 -4.32 -13.72
C LEU A 76 1.44 -5.19 -14.92
N ASN A 77 2.32 -6.19 -14.70
CA ASN A 77 2.81 -7.09 -15.75
C ASN A 77 3.22 -6.32 -17.02
N ASN A 78 4.05 -5.28 -16.87
CA ASN A 78 4.56 -4.38 -17.91
C ASN A 78 3.49 -3.50 -18.61
N ARG A 79 2.25 -3.47 -18.13
CA ARG A 79 1.20 -2.57 -18.61
C ARG A 79 1.06 -1.40 -17.68
N SER A 80 1.11 -0.18 -18.19
CA SER A 80 0.89 1.04 -17.38
C SER A 80 -0.50 1.03 -16.77
N ILE A 81 -0.58 1.33 -15.48
CA ILE A 81 -1.82 1.38 -14.71
C ILE A 81 -2.09 2.77 -14.15
N ARG A 82 -3.35 3.03 -13.81
CA ARG A 82 -3.81 4.28 -13.20
C ARG A 82 -4.90 3.97 -12.18
N VAL A 83 -4.98 4.82 -11.16
CA VAL A 83 -6.09 4.81 -10.21
C VAL A 83 -7.43 5.04 -10.91
N SER A 84 -8.52 4.67 -10.26
CA SER A 84 -9.88 4.86 -10.77
C SER A 84 -10.22 6.33 -10.99
N LYS A 85 -11.31 6.60 -11.74
CA LYS A 85 -11.79 7.96 -12.03
C LYS A 85 -13.13 8.27 -11.36
N LYS A 86 -13.61 7.44 -10.43
CA LYS A 86 -14.87 7.67 -9.71
C LYS A 86 -14.80 8.95 -8.89
N LYS A 87 -15.95 9.60 -8.71
CA LYS A 87 -16.08 10.91 -8.04
C LYS A 87 -16.92 10.86 -6.77
N ASN A 88 -17.82 9.88 -6.66
CA ASN A 88 -18.71 9.75 -5.52
C ASN A 88 -18.21 8.67 -4.59
N ILE A 89 -17.99 9.00 -3.35
CA ILE A 89 -17.46 8.05 -2.35
C ILE A 89 -18.42 6.88 -2.07
N SER A 90 -19.74 7.08 -2.24
CA SER A 90 -20.75 6.02 -2.07
C SER A 90 -20.70 4.93 -3.14
N ASP A 91 -20.16 5.24 -4.32
CA ASP A 91 -20.04 4.30 -5.44
C ASP A 91 -18.69 3.59 -5.47
N CYS A 92 -17.83 3.91 -4.51
CA CYS A 92 -16.45 3.46 -4.45
C CYS A 92 -16.31 2.19 -3.61
N LEU A 93 -15.37 1.33 -4.03
CA LEU A 93 -14.98 0.13 -3.32
C LEU A 93 -13.68 0.39 -2.56
N TYR A 94 -13.67 0.06 -1.26
CA TYR A 94 -12.54 0.33 -0.38
C TYR A 94 -11.97 -0.96 0.22
N GLY A 95 -10.64 -1.08 0.22
CA GLY A 95 -9.90 -2.01 1.07
C GLY A 95 -9.75 -1.43 2.48
N VAL A 96 -10.10 -2.19 3.52
CA VAL A 96 -10.04 -1.72 4.91
C VAL A 96 -9.60 -2.83 5.86
N ASN A 97 -8.87 -2.48 6.92
CA ASN A 97 -8.54 -3.43 8.00
C ASN A 97 -9.32 -3.20 9.30
N PHE A 98 -10.31 -2.31 9.29
CA PHE A 98 -11.17 -2.00 10.45
C PHE A 98 -12.59 -1.69 9.99
N ARG A 99 -13.56 -1.73 10.92
CA ARG A 99 -14.97 -1.39 10.63
C ARG A 99 -15.53 -0.28 11.53
N LYS A 100 -14.94 -0.08 12.69
CA LYS A 100 -15.43 0.90 13.67
C LYS A 100 -15.33 2.32 13.12
N ASN A 101 -16.40 3.10 13.25
CA ASN A 101 -16.49 4.50 12.80
C ASN A 101 -16.41 4.72 11.27
N LEU A 102 -16.65 3.70 10.46
CA LEU A 102 -16.88 3.90 9.03
C LEU A 102 -18.35 4.18 8.76
N PRO A 103 -18.67 5.06 7.78
CA PRO A 103 -20.04 5.24 7.31
C PRO A 103 -20.66 3.92 6.80
N GLU A 104 -21.91 3.64 7.17
CA GLU A 104 -22.60 2.38 6.85
C GLU A 104 -22.79 2.16 5.34
N ASN A 105 -22.84 3.23 4.56
CA ASN A 105 -23.07 3.19 3.12
C ASN A 105 -21.81 3.00 2.28
N LEU A 106 -20.63 2.74 2.89
CA LEU A 106 -19.43 2.42 2.15
C LEU A 106 -19.41 0.97 1.71
N ILE A 107 -19.01 0.73 0.47
CA ILE A 107 -18.75 -0.62 -0.04
C ILE A 107 -17.32 -1.01 0.34
N ILE A 108 -17.18 -1.90 1.31
CA ILE A 108 -15.86 -2.24 1.86
C ILE A 108 -15.49 -3.71 1.65
N ARG A 109 -14.20 -3.98 1.61
CA ARG A 109 -13.58 -5.30 1.71
C ARG A 109 -12.53 -5.29 2.80
N ASN A 110 -12.49 -6.33 3.62
CA ASN A 110 -11.39 -6.65 4.50
C ASN A 110 -10.72 -7.89 3.92
N THR A 111 -9.67 -7.69 3.15
CA THR A 111 -9.03 -8.75 2.35
C THR A 111 -7.99 -9.52 3.13
N GLY A 112 -7.40 -8.90 4.17
CA GLY A 112 -6.33 -9.47 4.97
C GLY A 112 -4.91 -9.24 4.41
N SER A 113 -4.77 -8.45 3.34
CA SER A 113 -3.48 -8.04 2.76
C SER A 113 -3.50 -6.54 2.45
N ALA A 114 -2.77 -5.74 3.22
CA ALA A 114 -2.73 -4.30 3.04
C ALA A 114 -1.97 -3.90 1.77
N ALA A 115 -0.89 -4.61 1.45
CA ALA A 115 -0.12 -4.36 0.24
C ALA A 115 -0.95 -4.63 -1.03
N LEU A 116 -1.72 -5.74 -1.08
CA LEU A 116 -2.62 -6.01 -2.22
C LEU A 116 -3.77 -5.00 -2.30
N ASP A 117 -4.32 -4.56 -1.18
CA ASP A 117 -5.35 -3.50 -1.19
C ASP A 117 -4.81 -2.23 -1.85
N LEU A 118 -3.57 -1.80 -1.53
CA LEU A 118 -2.92 -0.65 -2.14
C LEU A 118 -2.58 -0.88 -3.62
N ALA A 119 -2.11 -2.08 -3.98
CA ALA A 119 -1.88 -2.47 -5.37
C ALA A 119 -3.17 -2.41 -6.19
N TYR A 120 -4.30 -2.82 -5.61
CA TYR A 120 -5.61 -2.74 -6.26
C TYR A 120 -6.12 -1.31 -6.42
N VAL A 121 -5.79 -0.40 -5.50
CA VAL A 121 -6.04 1.03 -5.70
C VAL A 121 -5.22 1.56 -6.87
N SER A 122 -3.93 1.22 -6.96
CA SER A 122 -3.05 1.72 -8.02
C SER A 122 -3.52 1.34 -9.44
N CYS A 123 -4.20 0.21 -9.59
CA CYS A 123 -4.73 -0.25 -10.88
C CYS A 123 -6.24 0.01 -11.07
N GLY A 124 -6.90 0.70 -10.13
CA GLY A 124 -8.30 1.07 -10.21
C GLY A 124 -9.31 -0.06 -9.94
N ARG A 125 -8.86 -1.21 -9.41
CA ARG A 125 -9.75 -2.28 -8.93
C ARG A 125 -10.47 -1.87 -7.65
N PHE A 126 -9.75 -1.21 -6.73
CA PHE A 126 -10.30 -0.48 -5.61
C PHE A 126 -10.20 1.02 -5.88
N ASP A 127 -11.09 1.77 -5.27
CA ASP A 127 -11.13 3.23 -5.42
C ASP A 127 -10.40 3.93 -4.28
N GLY A 128 -10.26 3.24 -3.15
CA GLY A 128 -9.50 3.69 -2.00
C GLY A 128 -9.12 2.55 -1.07
N CYS A 129 -8.20 2.86 -0.15
CA CYS A 129 -7.71 1.97 0.88
C CYS A 129 -7.56 2.74 2.19
N LEU A 130 -8.07 2.19 3.28
CA LEU A 130 -8.02 2.77 4.62
C LEU A 130 -7.40 1.75 5.55
N GLN A 131 -6.17 1.99 5.97
CA GLN A 131 -5.44 1.10 6.85
C GLN A 131 -5.09 1.79 8.17
N LYS A 132 -5.27 1.08 9.27
CA LYS A 132 -5.08 1.59 10.61
C LYS A 132 -4.13 0.69 11.41
N ASN A 133 -3.15 1.30 12.10
CA ASN A 133 -2.22 0.59 12.98
C ASN A 133 -1.45 -0.55 12.27
N ILE A 134 -0.96 -0.31 11.07
CA ILE A 134 -0.15 -1.24 10.28
C ILE A 134 1.34 -0.85 10.31
N ASN A 135 2.19 -1.72 9.83
CA ASN A 135 3.63 -1.47 9.80
C ASN A 135 4.04 -0.82 8.47
N LEU A 136 5.27 -0.29 8.45
CA LEU A 136 5.82 0.35 7.27
C LEU A 136 5.97 -0.63 6.08
N TRP A 137 6.37 -1.88 6.34
CA TRP A 137 6.56 -2.90 5.30
C TRP A 137 5.25 -3.29 4.60
N ASP A 138 4.10 -3.19 5.29
CA ASP A 138 2.78 -3.47 4.71
C ASP A 138 2.37 -2.44 3.64
N ILE A 139 2.95 -1.22 3.69
CA ILE A 139 2.45 -0.09 2.88
C ILE A 139 3.49 0.60 2.00
N ALA A 140 4.77 0.46 2.29
CA ALA A 140 5.81 1.24 1.62
C ALA A 140 5.77 1.08 0.09
N ALA A 141 5.72 -0.15 -0.42
CA ALA A 141 5.62 -0.39 -1.86
C ALA A 141 4.31 0.14 -2.46
N GLY A 142 3.19 -0.06 -1.77
CA GLY A 142 1.89 0.42 -2.22
C GLY A 142 1.79 1.94 -2.32
N THR A 143 2.50 2.68 -1.46
CA THR A 143 2.47 4.16 -1.49
C THR A 143 3.04 4.72 -2.79
N ILE A 144 4.17 4.21 -3.26
CA ILE A 144 4.74 4.67 -4.53
C ILE A 144 3.94 4.19 -5.72
N LEU A 145 3.40 2.95 -5.70
CA LEU A 145 2.50 2.45 -6.74
C LEU A 145 1.32 3.41 -6.97
N ILE A 146 0.67 3.86 -5.89
CA ILE A 146 -0.48 4.76 -5.97
C ILE A 146 -0.08 6.14 -6.47
N LYS A 147 1.00 6.74 -5.93
CA LYS A 147 1.49 8.05 -6.35
C LYS A 147 1.82 8.06 -7.84
N GLU A 148 2.56 7.08 -8.32
CA GLU A 148 2.95 6.94 -9.72
C GLU A 148 1.77 6.56 -10.65
N ALA A 149 0.69 6.02 -10.10
CA ALA A 149 -0.58 5.78 -10.81
C ALA A 149 -1.49 7.03 -10.85
N GLY A 150 -1.09 8.16 -10.27
CA GLY A 150 -1.87 9.39 -10.22
C GLY A 150 -2.91 9.43 -9.09
N GLY A 151 -2.69 8.67 -8.02
CA GLY A 151 -3.47 8.71 -6.79
C GLY A 151 -2.82 9.53 -5.69
N VAL A 152 -3.50 9.58 -4.55
CA VAL A 152 -3.09 10.31 -3.35
C VAL A 152 -2.96 9.35 -2.19
N VAL A 153 -1.92 9.54 -1.39
CA VAL A 153 -1.72 8.87 -0.10
C VAL A 153 -1.60 9.93 0.97
N ASP A 154 -2.57 10.00 1.86
CA ASP A 154 -2.63 10.98 2.93
C ASP A 154 -1.94 10.46 4.20
N ASN A 155 -1.25 11.36 4.91
CA ASN A 155 -0.56 11.14 6.18
C ASN A 155 0.54 10.07 6.14
N PHE A 156 1.12 9.82 4.97
CA PHE A 156 2.33 9.05 4.89
C PHE A 156 3.53 9.97 5.20
N GLU A 157 3.90 10.03 6.47
CA GLU A 157 5.21 10.50 6.90
C GLU A 157 6.07 9.29 7.22
N PHE A 158 7.28 9.26 6.68
CA PHE A 158 8.23 8.23 7.05
C PHE A 158 8.54 8.33 8.56
N LYS A 159 8.15 7.30 9.29
CA LYS A 159 8.57 7.08 10.68
C LYS A 159 9.31 5.76 10.74
N GLU A 160 10.52 5.79 11.22
CA GLU A 160 11.43 4.64 11.23
C GLU A 160 10.88 3.45 11.99
N PHE A 161 10.05 3.69 13.00
CA PHE A 161 9.40 2.67 13.82
C PHE A 161 8.01 3.14 14.29
N GLY A 162 7.09 2.20 14.39
CA GLY A 162 5.75 2.42 14.94
C GLY A 162 4.64 2.07 13.95
N LYS A 163 3.43 2.05 14.48
CA LYS A 163 2.25 1.79 13.68
C LYS A 163 1.83 3.04 12.90
N ILE A 164 1.45 2.84 11.66
CA ILE A 164 1.05 3.87 10.72
C ILE A 164 -0.43 3.69 10.39
N SER A 165 -1.13 4.78 10.18
CA SER A 165 -2.49 4.77 9.61
C SER A 165 -2.47 5.61 8.35
N ILE A 166 -3.01 5.09 7.24
CA ILE A 166 -3.03 5.78 5.96
C ILE A 166 -4.41 5.76 5.31
N LYS A 167 -4.66 6.77 4.50
CA LYS A 167 -5.72 6.80 3.50
C LYS A 167 -5.09 6.92 2.14
N ALA A 168 -5.52 6.06 1.23
CA ALA A 168 -5.07 6.11 -0.16
C ALA A 168 -6.29 6.07 -1.08
N SER A 169 -6.28 6.86 -2.13
CA SER A 169 -7.41 6.92 -3.07
C SER A 169 -7.02 7.56 -4.40
N ASN A 170 -7.95 7.58 -5.35
CA ASN A 170 -7.86 8.49 -6.47
C ASN A 170 -8.04 9.95 -5.98
N GLU A 171 -7.45 10.90 -6.70
CA GLU A 171 -7.44 12.32 -6.34
C GLU A 171 -8.85 12.92 -6.19
N ARG A 172 -9.83 12.43 -6.98
CA ARG A 172 -11.17 13.03 -7.07
C ARG A 172 -12.03 12.82 -5.83
N ILE A 173 -11.77 11.76 -5.05
CA ILE A 173 -12.52 11.45 -3.83
C ILE A 173 -11.72 11.75 -2.56
N SER A 174 -10.40 12.03 -2.65
CA SER A 174 -9.52 12.22 -1.48
C SER A 174 -10.04 13.30 -0.52
N SER A 175 -10.43 14.46 -1.03
CA SER A 175 -10.96 15.56 -0.20
C SER A 175 -12.23 15.17 0.58
N ASP A 176 -13.18 14.50 -0.09
CA ASP A 176 -14.44 14.07 0.55
C ASP A 176 -14.19 12.92 1.52
N LEU A 177 -13.27 12.02 1.19
CA LEU A 177 -12.85 10.93 2.06
C LEU A 177 -12.27 11.49 3.37
N ASN A 178 -11.43 12.51 3.27
CA ASN A 178 -10.79 13.15 4.42
C ASN A 178 -11.79 13.88 5.33
N LYS A 179 -12.83 14.49 4.77
CA LYS A 179 -13.89 15.16 5.54
C LYS A 179 -14.79 14.16 6.27
N LYS A 180 -15.09 13.01 5.65
CA LYS A 180 -16.11 12.06 6.16
C LYS A 180 -15.53 10.95 7.03
N ILE A 181 -14.25 10.62 6.85
CA ILE A 181 -13.62 9.50 7.55
C ILE A 181 -12.38 9.99 8.29
N ASN A 182 -12.46 9.98 9.61
CA ASN A 182 -11.30 10.22 10.46
C ASN A 182 -10.73 8.88 10.95
N ILE A 183 -9.50 8.56 10.53
CA ILE A 183 -8.77 7.35 10.97
C ILE A 183 -7.56 7.68 11.85
N PHE A 184 -7.32 8.94 12.13
CA PHE A 184 -6.21 9.44 12.92
C PHE A 184 -6.65 9.85 14.31
#